data_8bdf22ea2b939a806f586baafe44b3a5
#
_entry.id   8bdf22ea2b939a806f586baafe44b3a5
#
_cell.length_a   1.000
_cell.length_b   1.000
_cell.length_c   1.000
_cell.angle_alpha   90.00
_cell.angle_beta   90.00
_cell.angle_gamma   90.00
#
_symmetry.space_group_name_H-M   'P 1'
#
loop_
_entity.id
_entity.type
_entity.pdbx_description
1 polymer ?
#
loop_
_entity_poly.entity_id
_entity_poly.type
_entity_poly.pdbx_seq_one_letter_code
_entity_poly.pdbx_strand_id
1 'polypeptide(L)'
;MEICTPDTPAILAPAVELDRLGDEIAELSAHIDAATARLLDLIREFDARGGWNNGFRSCAAWLSWRVGFAPGAAREHVRVARALGPLPRLAHALARGELSYAKVRELTRVATPETEERLLAPDGPQGRGPGGRASARRPGAARVSR
;
A
#
# COMPACT_ATOMS: atom_id res chain seq x y z
N MET A 1 16.84 -13.67 48.52
CA MET A 1 17.36 -12.49 47.77
C MET A 1 16.38 -12.19 46.66
N GLU A 2 15.51 -11.23 46.86
CA GLU A 2 14.64 -10.76 45.82
C GLU A 2 15.44 -9.85 44.90
N ILE A 3 15.56 -10.26 43.63
CA ILE A 3 16.09 -9.42 42.59
C ILE A 3 14.99 -8.46 42.24
N CYS A 4 15.08 -7.21 42.72
CA CYS A 4 14.24 -6.13 42.17
C CYS A 4 14.58 -5.96 40.69
N THR A 5 13.74 -6.49 39.82
CA THR A 5 13.71 -6.06 38.44
C THR A 5 13.34 -4.58 38.43
N PRO A 6 14.11 -3.72 37.76
CA PRO A 6 13.74 -2.32 37.66
C PRO A 6 12.38 -2.23 36.99
N ASP A 7 11.42 -1.77 37.76
CA ASP A 7 10.09 -1.47 37.25
C ASP A 7 10.24 -0.47 36.10
N THR A 8 10.00 -0.92 34.90
CA THR A 8 9.86 -0.02 33.77
C THR A 8 8.72 0.93 34.10
N PRO A 9 8.95 2.24 34.14
CA PRO A 9 7.90 3.16 34.56
C PRO A 9 6.65 2.95 33.72
N ALA A 10 5.54 2.65 34.38
CA ALA A 10 4.26 2.30 33.79
C ALA A 10 3.75 3.32 32.76
N ILE A 11 4.33 4.51 32.72
CA ILE A 11 4.02 5.61 31.79
C ILE A 11 4.63 5.38 30.40
N LEU A 12 5.75 4.63 30.27
CA LEU A 12 6.44 4.40 29.00
C LEU A 12 5.94 3.12 28.30
N ALA A 13 5.47 2.13 29.04
CA ALA A 13 5.01 0.85 28.49
C ALA A 13 3.83 1.01 27.50
N PRO A 14 2.76 1.82 27.77
CA PRO A 14 1.69 2.03 26.79
C PRO A 14 2.15 2.75 25.52
N ALA A 15 3.07 3.70 25.61
CA ALA A 15 3.58 4.44 24.45
C ALA A 15 4.43 3.52 23.55
N VAL A 16 5.31 2.69 24.14
CA VAL A 16 6.10 1.70 23.38
C VAL A 16 5.20 0.67 22.71
N GLU A 17 4.16 0.22 23.38
CA GLU A 17 3.19 -0.71 22.81
C GLU A 17 2.41 -0.10 21.64
N LEU A 18 1.98 1.15 21.75
CA LEU A 18 1.32 1.87 20.67
C LEU A 18 2.24 2.08 19.47
N ASP A 19 3.50 2.41 19.68
CA ASP A 19 4.50 2.52 18.61
C ASP A 19 4.70 1.17 17.90
N ARG A 20 4.77 0.08 18.65
CA ARG A 20 4.87 -1.26 18.08
C ARG A 20 3.64 -1.62 17.25
N LEU A 21 2.45 -1.33 17.74
CA LEU A 21 1.21 -1.52 16.99
C LEU A 21 1.20 -0.70 15.71
N GLY A 22 1.65 0.55 15.77
CA GLY A 22 1.80 1.40 14.59
C GLY A 22 2.75 0.82 13.55
N ASP A 23 3.89 0.27 13.98
CA ASP A 23 4.85 -0.39 13.10
C ASP A 23 4.26 -1.66 12.48
N GLU A 24 3.57 -2.48 13.26
CA GLU A 24 2.88 -3.67 12.77
C GLU A 24 1.80 -3.34 11.74
N ILE A 25 1.02 -2.28 11.97
CA ILE A 25 0.01 -1.80 11.02
C ILE A 25 0.68 -1.39 9.70
N ALA A 26 1.76 -0.62 9.77
CA ALA A 26 2.49 -0.16 8.58
C ALA A 26 3.07 -1.33 7.80
N GLU A 27 3.68 -2.29 8.48
CA GLU A 27 4.25 -3.49 7.87
C GLU A 27 3.19 -4.36 7.20
N LEU A 28 2.11 -4.63 7.92
CA LEU A 28 1.01 -5.44 7.38
C LEU A 28 0.33 -4.74 6.19
N SER A 29 0.15 -3.42 6.26
CA SER A 29 -0.39 -2.64 5.14
C SER A 29 0.50 -2.74 3.90
N ALA A 30 1.82 -2.70 4.05
CA ALA A 30 2.75 -2.90 2.95
C ALA A 30 2.67 -4.31 2.37
N HIS A 31 2.50 -5.33 3.20
CA HIS A 31 2.30 -6.71 2.74
C HIS A 31 0.99 -6.88 1.98
N ILE A 32 -0.09 -6.22 2.41
CA ILE A 32 -1.38 -6.23 1.71
C ILE A 32 -1.23 -5.58 0.33
N ASP A 33 -0.51 -4.47 0.23
CA ASP A 33 -0.25 -3.81 -1.05
C ASP A 33 0.58 -4.70 -1.99
N ALA A 34 1.60 -5.37 -1.47
CA ALA A 34 2.39 -6.33 -2.23
C ALA A 34 1.55 -7.52 -2.74
N ALA A 35 0.68 -8.04 -1.87
CA ALA A 35 -0.28 -9.09 -2.26
C ALA A 35 -1.29 -8.59 -3.30
N THR A 36 -1.72 -7.34 -3.19
CA THR A 36 -2.60 -6.69 -4.18
C THR A 36 -1.90 -6.58 -5.54
N ALA A 37 -0.61 -6.28 -5.58
CA ALA A 37 0.16 -6.29 -6.82
C ALA A 37 0.09 -7.67 -7.51
N ARG A 38 0.27 -8.73 -6.75
CA ARG A 38 0.14 -10.09 -7.28
C ARG A 38 -1.27 -10.39 -7.77
N LEU A 39 -2.27 -9.97 -7.03
CA LEU A 39 -3.67 -10.12 -7.43
C LEU A 39 -3.95 -9.40 -8.76
N LEU A 40 -3.46 -8.18 -8.93
CA LEU A 40 -3.64 -7.41 -10.16
C LEU A 40 -2.94 -8.07 -11.36
N ASP A 41 -1.76 -8.64 -11.17
CA ASP A 41 -1.08 -9.42 -12.22
C ASP A 41 -1.92 -10.62 -12.67
N LEU A 42 -2.48 -11.34 -11.72
CA LEU A 42 -3.35 -12.49 -12.00
C LEU A 42 -4.64 -12.07 -12.71
N ILE A 43 -5.25 -10.97 -12.28
CA ILE A 43 -6.46 -10.42 -12.93
C ILE A 43 -6.14 -10.02 -14.37
N ARG A 44 -5.02 -9.33 -14.59
CA ARG A 44 -4.60 -8.92 -15.93
C ARG A 44 -4.42 -10.10 -16.87
N GLU A 45 -3.73 -11.13 -16.42
CA GLU A 45 -3.52 -12.35 -17.20
C GLU A 45 -4.84 -13.08 -17.47
N PHE A 46 -5.66 -13.26 -16.45
CA PHE A 46 -6.96 -13.91 -16.58
C PHE A 46 -7.90 -13.15 -17.53
N ASP A 47 -7.93 -11.82 -17.40
CA ASP A 47 -8.72 -10.95 -18.29
C ASP A 47 -8.23 -11.01 -19.74
N ALA A 48 -6.93 -10.91 -19.96
CA ALA A 48 -6.33 -10.97 -21.30
C ALA A 48 -6.60 -12.32 -22.00
N ARG A 49 -6.63 -13.39 -21.25
CA ARG A 49 -6.89 -14.74 -21.77
C ARG A 49 -8.38 -15.08 -21.86
N GLY A 50 -9.26 -14.14 -21.49
CA GLY A 50 -10.70 -14.34 -21.57
C GLY A 50 -11.23 -15.43 -20.63
N GLY A 51 -10.57 -15.67 -19.50
CA GLY A 51 -10.95 -16.72 -18.55
C GLY A 51 -12.37 -16.58 -17.97
N TRP A 52 -12.90 -15.37 -18.00
CA TRP A 52 -14.28 -15.04 -17.57
C TRP A 52 -15.35 -15.29 -18.65
N ASN A 53 -14.95 -15.46 -19.89
CA ASN A 53 -15.85 -15.54 -21.05
C ASN A 53 -16.66 -16.87 -21.10
N ASN A 54 -16.90 -17.45 -19.97
CA ASN A 54 -17.60 -18.72 -19.81
C ASN A 54 -18.89 -18.50 -19.00
N GLY A 55 -19.78 -17.65 -19.52
CA GLY A 55 -21.04 -17.32 -18.90
C GLY A 55 -21.10 -15.96 -18.18
N PHE A 56 -20.00 -15.24 -18.10
CA PHE A 56 -19.93 -13.90 -17.54
C PHE A 56 -19.73 -12.85 -18.64
N ARG A 57 -20.35 -11.69 -18.48
CA ARG A 57 -20.25 -10.61 -19.48
C ARG A 57 -18.95 -9.79 -19.37
N SER A 58 -18.23 -9.92 -18.26
CA SER A 58 -16.99 -9.18 -18.03
C SER A 58 -16.14 -9.84 -16.95
N CYS A 59 -14.85 -9.54 -16.94
CA CYS A 59 -13.95 -9.94 -15.88
C CYS A 59 -14.41 -9.39 -14.51
N ALA A 60 -14.90 -8.15 -14.48
CA ALA A 60 -15.42 -7.55 -13.24
C ALA A 60 -16.64 -8.33 -12.70
N ALA A 61 -17.56 -8.76 -13.56
CA ALA A 61 -18.70 -9.58 -13.16
C ALA A 61 -18.26 -10.93 -12.58
N TRP A 62 -17.26 -11.56 -13.18
CA TRP A 62 -16.66 -12.79 -12.69
C TRP A 62 -16.01 -12.58 -11.31
N LEU A 63 -15.24 -11.51 -11.13
CA LEU A 63 -14.61 -11.17 -9.84
C LEU A 63 -15.65 -10.94 -8.74
N SER A 64 -16.74 -10.23 -9.04
CA SER A 64 -17.83 -10.02 -8.08
C SER A 64 -18.41 -11.36 -7.62
N TRP A 65 -18.66 -12.26 -8.56
CA TRP A 65 -19.20 -13.57 -8.26
C TRP A 65 -18.19 -14.47 -7.52
N ARG A 66 -16.96 -14.54 -8.00
CA ARG A 66 -15.96 -15.51 -7.51
C ARG A 66 -15.30 -15.10 -6.22
N VAL A 67 -15.01 -13.81 -6.07
CA VAL A 67 -14.19 -13.25 -4.99
C VAL A 67 -15.03 -12.41 -4.01
N GLY A 68 -16.23 -12.00 -4.43
CA GLY A 68 -17.12 -11.23 -3.57
C GLY A 68 -16.84 -9.73 -3.57
N PHE A 69 -16.08 -9.22 -4.54
CA PHE A 69 -15.91 -7.78 -4.67
C PHE A 69 -17.23 -7.09 -5.02
N ALA A 70 -17.52 -5.95 -4.39
CA ALA A 70 -18.59 -5.08 -4.85
C ALA A 70 -18.36 -4.71 -6.33
N PRO A 71 -19.42 -4.56 -7.14
CA PRO A 71 -19.27 -4.33 -8.59
C PRO A 71 -18.37 -3.15 -8.95
N GLY A 72 -18.43 -2.06 -8.19
CA GLY A 72 -17.54 -0.90 -8.39
C GLY A 72 -16.08 -1.22 -8.10
N ALA A 73 -15.80 -1.92 -7.01
CA ALA A 73 -14.45 -2.37 -6.66
C ALA A 73 -13.90 -3.36 -7.70
N ALA A 74 -14.72 -4.28 -8.18
CA ALA A 74 -14.33 -5.24 -9.21
C ALA A 74 -13.93 -4.52 -10.50
N ARG A 75 -14.72 -3.56 -10.95
CA ARG A 75 -14.39 -2.74 -12.14
C ARG A 75 -13.09 -1.97 -11.97
N GLU A 76 -12.87 -1.37 -10.80
CA GLU A 76 -11.62 -0.66 -10.52
C GLU A 76 -10.41 -1.59 -10.51
N HIS A 77 -10.50 -2.76 -9.92
CA HIS A 77 -9.40 -3.74 -9.94
C HIS A 77 -9.04 -4.15 -11.38
N VAL A 78 -10.02 -4.41 -12.21
CA VAL A 78 -9.79 -4.74 -13.63
C VAL A 78 -9.17 -3.56 -14.37
N ARG A 79 -9.69 -2.34 -14.15
CA ARG A 79 -9.14 -1.13 -14.77
C ARG A 79 -7.67 -0.92 -14.39
N VAL A 80 -7.36 -0.99 -13.12
CA VAL A 80 -5.98 -0.81 -12.61
C VAL A 80 -5.08 -1.92 -13.13
N ALA A 81 -5.53 -3.16 -13.12
CA ALA A 81 -4.77 -4.29 -13.63
C ALA A 81 -4.38 -4.08 -15.11
N ARG A 82 -5.31 -3.63 -15.93
CA ARG A 82 -5.05 -3.28 -17.34
C ARG A 82 -4.08 -2.11 -17.48
N ALA A 83 -4.29 -1.07 -16.69
CA ALA A 83 -3.47 0.14 -16.75
C ALA A 83 -2.01 -0.12 -16.33
N LEU A 84 -1.76 -1.04 -15.42
CA LEU A 84 -0.41 -1.40 -14.97
C LEU A 84 0.40 -2.18 -16.01
N GLY A 85 -0.24 -2.75 -17.03
CA GLY A 85 0.47 -3.48 -18.08
C GLY A 85 1.63 -2.69 -18.68
N PRO A 86 1.40 -1.46 -19.20
CA PRO A 86 2.45 -0.61 -19.74
C PRO A 86 3.20 0.23 -18.68
N LEU A 87 2.96 0.02 -17.38
CA LEU A 87 3.52 0.82 -16.29
C LEU A 87 4.29 -0.07 -15.29
N PRO A 88 5.42 -0.67 -15.70
CA PRO A 88 6.15 -1.64 -14.87
C PRO A 88 6.74 -1.02 -13.60
N ARG A 89 7.08 0.25 -13.60
CA ARG A 89 7.66 0.92 -12.41
C ARG A 89 6.62 1.11 -11.32
N LEU A 90 5.40 1.51 -11.68
CA LEU A 90 4.27 1.59 -10.74
C LEU A 90 3.91 0.21 -10.21
N ALA A 91 3.88 -0.80 -11.07
CA ALA A 91 3.63 -2.17 -10.67
C ALA A 91 4.68 -2.69 -9.68
N HIS A 92 5.96 -2.40 -9.92
CA HIS A 92 7.05 -2.75 -9.01
C HIS A 92 6.98 -2.01 -7.67
N ALA A 93 6.65 -0.73 -7.67
CA ALA A 93 6.52 0.05 -6.45
C ALA A 93 5.38 -0.49 -5.55
N LEU A 94 4.28 -0.89 -6.16
CA LEU A 94 3.19 -1.57 -5.44
C LEU A 94 3.64 -2.94 -4.91
N ALA A 95 4.32 -3.73 -5.74
CA ALA A 95 4.82 -5.06 -5.37
C ALA A 95 5.81 -5.03 -4.20
N ARG A 96 6.60 -3.96 -4.09
CA ARG A 96 7.51 -3.74 -2.96
C ARG A 96 6.86 -3.08 -1.74
N GLY A 97 5.57 -2.76 -1.80
CA GLY A 97 4.87 -2.07 -0.73
C GLY A 97 5.27 -0.59 -0.54
N GLU A 98 5.96 -0.01 -1.51
CA GLU A 98 6.38 1.41 -1.50
C GLU A 98 5.22 2.35 -1.78
N LEU A 99 4.27 1.92 -2.59
CA LEU A 99 3.03 2.63 -2.89
C LEU A 99 1.83 1.83 -2.40
N SER A 100 0.83 2.56 -1.90
CA SER A 100 -0.45 1.94 -1.58
C SER A 100 -1.29 1.71 -2.84
N TYR A 101 -2.18 0.72 -2.80
CA TYR A 101 -3.14 0.49 -3.87
C TYR A 101 -3.98 1.73 -4.18
N ALA A 102 -4.40 2.49 -3.16
CA ALA A 102 -5.16 3.73 -3.35
C ALA A 102 -4.38 4.75 -4.19
N LYS A 103 -3.08 4.91 -3.92
CA LYS A 103 -2.21 5.79 -4.72
C LYS A 103 -2.02 5.28 -6.15
N VAL A 104 -1.80 4.01 -6.32
CA VAL A 104 -1.68 3.39 -7.65
C VAL A 104 -2.95 3.57 -8.46
N ARG A 105 -4.12 3.41 -7.85
CA ARG A 105 -5.41 3.69 -8.50
C ARG A 105 -5.48 5.09 -9.10
N GLU A 106 -5.07 6.07 -8.34
CA GLU A 106 -5.09 7.47 -8.79
C GLU A 106 -4.04 7.73 -9.87
N LEU A 107 -2.82 7.24 -9.65
CA LEU A 107 -1.72 7.42 -10.59
C LEU A 107 -2.00 6.80 -11.95
N THR A 108 -2.62 5.64 -12.00
CA THR A 108 -2.98 4.96 -13.26
C THR A 108 -4.00 5.72 -14.10
N ARG A 109 -4.63 6.76 -13.57
CA ARG A 109 -5.52 7.63 -14.35
C ARG A 109 -4.76 8.65 -15.18
N VAL A 110 -3.53 9.00 -14.80
CA VAL A 110 -2.75 10.07 -15.41
C VAL A 110 -1.36 9.61 -15.87
N ALA A 111 -0.88 8.48 -15.39
CA ALA A 111 0.44 7.99 -15.73
C ALA A 111 0.50 7.47 -17.17
N THR A 112 1.60 7.81 -17.82
CA THR A 112 2.02 7.21 -19.10
C THR A 112 3.39 6.58 -18.91
N PRO A 113 3.86 5.68 -19.78
CA PRO A 113 5.22 5.13 -19.68
C PRO A 113 6.31 6.20 -19.60
N GLU A 114 6.10 7.35 -20.25
CA GLU A 114 7.06 8.46 -20.27
C GLU A 114 7.03 9.29 -18.97
N THR A 115 5.90 9.34 -18.29
CA THR A 115 5.74 10.14 -17.05
C THR A 115 5.93 9.33 -15.78
N GLU A 116 5.95 8.02 -15.88
CA GLU A 116 5.99 7.09 -14.75
C GLU A 116 7.16 7.37 -13.80
N GLU A 117 8.35 7.57 -14.35
CA GLU A 117 9.55 7.86 -13.56
C GLU A 117 9.43 9.17 -12.77
N ARG A 118 8.90 10.21 -13.42
CA ARG A 118 8.71 11.51 -12.77
C ARG A 118 7.66 11.45 -11.66
N LEU A 119 6.61 10.66 -11.86
CA LEU A 119 5.55 10.48 -10.87
C LEU A 119 6.02 9.70 -9.64
N LEU A 120 7.06 8.88 -9.80
CA LEU A 120 7.67 8.10 -8.73
C LEU A 120 8.86 8.81 -8.05
N ALA A 121 9.25 10.00 -8.53
CA ALA A 121 10.36 10.75 -7.94
C ALA A 121 10.09 11.07 -6.46
N PRO A 122 11.14 11.09 -5.61
CA PRO A 122 10.98 11.32 -4.16
C PRO A 122 10.27 12.62 -3.80
N ASP A 123 10.39 13.63 -4.66
CA ASP A 123 9.74 14.93 -4.51
C ASP A 123 8.32 14.96 -5.13
N GLY A 124 7.88 13.84 -5.69
CA GLY A 124 6.55 13.70 -6.26
C GLY A 124 5.48 13.53 -5.17
N PRO A 125 4.22 13.94 -5.44
CA PRO A 125 3.13 13.91 -4.46
C PRO A 125 2.67 12.50 -4.07
N GLN A 126 3.37 11.44 -4.45
CA GLN A 126 2.80 10.11 -4.51
C GLN A 126 3.52 9.03 -3.71
N GLY A 127 4.72 9.31 -3.23
CA GLY A 127 5.38 8.37 -2.35
C GLY A 127 4.58 8.23 -1.05
N ARG A 128 4.40 7.02 -0.55
CA ARG A 128 4.35 6.93 0.89
C ARG A 128 5.60 7.71 1.32
N GLY A 129 5.42 8.82 2.01
CA GLY A 129 6.53 9.44 2.71
C GLY A 129 7.31 8.30 3.38
N PRO A 130 8.60 8.44 3.63
CA PRO A 130 9.39 7.35 4.15
C PRO A 130 8.67 6.75 5.34
N GLY A 131 7.86 5.75 5.07
CA GLY A 131 7.15 4.92 6.03
C GLY A 131 8.13 3.93 6.60
N GLY A 132 9.31 4.39 6.69
CA GLY A 132 10.33 3.83 7.47
C GLY A 132 10.58 4.83 8.56
N ARG A 133 10.39 4.45 9.77
CA ARG A 133 11.07 5.09 10.88
C ARG A 133 11.08 6.62 10.80
N ALA A 134 9.91 7.24 10.90
CA ALA A 134 9.86 8.50 11.55
C ALA A 134 10.29 8.22 13.00
N SER A 135 11.58 8.17 13.20
CA SER A 135 12.12 8.57 14.47
C SER A 135 11.52 9.94 14.71
N ALA A 136 10.50 10.00 15.54
CA ALA A 136 9.95 11.23 15.97
C ALA A 136 11.08 11.94 16.72
N ARG A 137 11.85 12.75 16.01
CA ARG A 137 12.61 13.80 16.65
C ARG A 137 11.55 14.73 17.21
N ARG A 138 11.28 14.55 18.48
CA ARG A 138 10.61 15.58 19.26
C ARG A 138 11.36 16.88 19.01
N PRO A 139 10.66 17.95 18.61
CA PRO A 139 11.29 19.25 18.64
C PRO A 139 11.72 19.49 20.08
N GLY A 140 13.01 19.64 20.26
CA GLY A 140 13.59 19.96 21.56
C GLY A 140 12.88 21.19 22.12
N ALA A 141 12.45 21.06 23.34
CA ALA A 141 11.90 22.17 24.10
C ALA A 141 12.85 23.37 23.97
N ALA A 142 12.36 24.45 23.41
CA ALA A 142 13.06 25.70 23.38
C ALA A 142 13.33 26.09 24.84
N ARG A 143 14.60 26.14 25.20
CA ARG A 143 15.01 26.77 26.45
C ARG A 143 14.64 28.25 26.36
N VAL A 144 13.66 28.62 27.12
CA VAL A 144 13.44 30.01 27.42
C VAL A 144 14.56 30.44 28.35
N SER A 145 15.56 31.12 27.80
CA SER A 145 16.50 31.90 28.63
C SER A 145 15.82 33.17 29.10
N ARG A 146 15.84 33.35 30.41
CA ARG A 146 15.56 34.67 30.98
C ARG A 146 16.70 35.63 30.72
#